data_98e39421d3e30a8a3eeb8f0bf2712a12
#
_entry.id   98e39421d3e30a8a3eeb8f0bf2712a12
#
_cell.length_a   1.000
_cell.length_b   1.000
_cell.length_c   1.000
_cell.angle_alpha   90.00
_cell.angle_beta   90.00
_cell.angle_gamma   90.00
#
_symmetry.space_group_name_H-M   'P 1'
#
loop_
_entity.id
_entity.type
_entity.pdbx_description
1 polymer ?
#
loop_
_entity_poly.entity_id
_entity_poly.type
_entity_poly.pdbx_seq_one_letter_code
_entity_poly.pdbx_strand_id
1 'polypeptide(L)'
;MAELMLAESEREQIRNRCEVVLRQNWREGVRARDGFAFGYTCPSPSRYPWQWYWDSCFQAIAWRRYDPDRAERELRSLLGAQRDDGFIGHTIFWNQPLTGSRRYVYNVISPTDPTTASIQPPLLAWAWGIVIGEPSAEPGLVRHHEWLAEHRDLEGDGLIWIVSPDESGLDASSQFDGIWRHEAHGLPGYLRLVRRNRRLGFDLRPIARAGGPVCCEVVTNVLYNLSRLAMGQPSLTPALIARTYDEARGVFLPSSHPSPRGTPATTIAALAPLALPDLPAEIGRRLVEEHLLDPAQFWTPVPPPSVSAADPSFSVRDRGLFGQRRYWRGPAWINTAWLCWLGLVRLGYESEAAELAQRLGATVAGAGLREYYEPRTGAGMGALDFSWSSLVMDMLDPDLRGAAVSHLVS
;
A
#
# COMPACT_ATOMS: atom_id res chain seq x y z
N MET A 1 24.14 16.08 12.61
CA MET A 1 23.53 14.83 13.15
C MET A 1 22.94 14.99 14.55
N ALA A 2 23.51 15.73 15.47
CA ALA A 2 22.94 15.91 16.82
C ALA A 2 21.60 16.70 16.87
N GLU A 3 21.30 17.52 15.87
CA GLU A 3 20.10 18.38 15.82
C GLU A 3 18.80 17.66 15.37
N LEU A 4 18.88 16.43 14.86
CA LEU A 4 17.74 15.70 14.30
C LEU A 4 17.17 14.61 15.24
N MET A 5 17.79 14.35 16.38
CA MET A 5 17.32 13.28 17.28
C MET A 5 16.11 13.76 18.10
N LEU A 6 14.96 13.12 17.88
CA LEU A 6 13.80 13.32 18.72
C LEU A 6 14.13 13.04 20.19
N ALA A 7 13.76 13.95 21.09
CA ALA A 7 13.84 13.73 22.52
C ALA A 7 12.91 12.57 22.93
N GLU A 8 13.22 11.88 24.03
CA GLU A 8 12.37 10.79 24.53
C GLU A 8 10.93 11.26 24.81
N SER A 9 10.78 12.49 25.32
CA SER A 9 9.47 13.11 25.55
C SER A 9 8.67 13.32 24.24
N GLU A 10 9.33 13.64 23.14
CA GLU A 10 8.68 13.80 21.83
C GLU A 10 8.26 12.44 21.26
N ARG A 11 9.12 11.41 21.38
CA ARG A 11 8.77 10.03 21.00
C ARG A 11 7.56 9.51 21.79
N GLU A 12 7.53 9.80 23.10
CA GLU A 12 6.38 9.43 23.92
C GLU A 12 5.10 10.18 23.53
N GLN A 13 5.18 11.44 23.15
CA GLN A 13 4.04 12.20 22.63
C GLN A 13 3.52 11.61 21.32
N ILE A 14 4.42 11.23 20.39
CA ILE A 14 4.04 10.56 19.13
C ILE A 14 3.36 9.23 19.45
N ARG A 15 3.93 8.42 20.34
CA ARG A 15 3.38 7.13 20.79
C ARG A 15 1.94 7.29 21.29
N ASN A 16 1.73 8.21 22.23
CA ASN A 16 0.42 8.47 22.81
C ASN A 16 -0.57 8.97 21.76
N ARG A 17 -0.13 9.82 20.82
CA ARG A 17 -0.98 10.30 19.71
C ARG A 17 -1.38 9.17 18.77
N CYS A 18 -0.47 8.27 18.43
CA CYS A 18 -0.76 7.10 17.61
C CYS A 18 -1.82 6.21 18.27
N GLU A 19 -1.68 5.90 19.56
CA GLU A 19 -2.67 5.13 20.30
C GLU A 19 -4.05 5.79 20.30
N VAL A 20 -4.11 7.09 20.60
CA VAL A 20 -5.37 7.86 20.58
C VAL A 20 -6.04 7.79 19.23
N VAL A 21 -5.31 8.00 18.14
CA VAL A 21 -5.87 7.95 16.77
C VAL A 21 -6.35 6.54 16.42
N LEU A 22 -5.57 5.51 16.70
CA LEU A 22 -5.97 4.12 16.46
C LEU A 22 -7.27 3.79 17.21
N ARG A 23 -7.38 4.17 18.50
CA ARG A 23 -8.59 3.93 19.32
C ARG A 23 -9.79 4.73 18.82
N GLN A 24 -9.61 5.99 18.43
CA GLN A 24 -10.68 6.84 17.88
C GLN A 24 -11.21 6.31 16.55
N ASN A 25 -10.34 5.72 15.73
CA ASN A 25 -10.69 5.18 14.43
C ASN A 25 -11.22 3.74 14.48
N TRP A 26 -11.18 3.08 15.65
CA TRP A 26 -11.70 1.72 15.82
C TRP A 26 -13.22 1.67 15.64
N ARG A 27 -13.67 0.67 14.89
CA ARG A 27 -15.10 0.36 14.65
C ARG A 27 -15.32 -1.11 14.88
N GLU A 28 -16.43 -1.46 15.51
CA GLU A 28 -16.79 -2.87 15.74
C GLU A 28 -18.30 -3.06 15.64
N GLY A 29 -18.69 -4.31 15.45
CA GLY A 29 -20.08 -4.69 15.35
C GLY A 29 -20.26 -6.15 15.02
N VAL A 30 -21.51 -6.51 14.72
CA VAL A 30 -21.89 -7.86 14.34
C VAL A 30 -22.53 -7.80 12.94
N ARG A 31 -22.04 -8.65 12.02
CA ARG A 31 -22.59 -8.75 10.67
C ARG A 31 -23.99 -9.32 10.70
N ALA A 32 -24.96 -8.59 10.16
CA ALA A 32 -26.38 -8.90 10.31
C ALA A 32 -26.80 -10.25 9.69
N ARG A 33 -26.10 -10.70 8.65
CA ARG A 33 -26.52 -11.90 7.89
C ARG A 33 -26.20 -13.23 8.62
N ASP A 34 -25.17 -13.26 9.47
CA ASP A 34 -24.64 -14.52 10.03
C ASP A 34 -24.07 -14.41 11.45
N GLY A 35 -24.15 -13.22 12.08
CA GLY A 35 -23.68 -13.03 13.44
C GLY A 35 -22.16 -12.91 13.60
N PHE A 36 -21.38 -12.80 12.52
CA PHE A 36 -19.92 -12.65 12.60
C PHE A 36 -19.55 -11.33 13.29
N ALA A 37 -18.78 -11.40 14.39
CA ALA A 37 -18.31 -10.24 15.11
C ALA A 37 -17.05 -9.69 14.41
N PHE A 38 -17.12 -8.44 13.94
CA PHE A 38 -16.02 -7.75 13.27
C PHE A 38 -15.48 -6.59 14.12
N GLY A 39 -14.21 -6.26 13.92
CA GLY A 39 -13.57 -5.05 14.47
C GLY A 39 -12.47 -4.60 13.52
N TYR A 40 -12.45 -3.31 13.20
CA TYR A 40 -11.46 -2.74 12.28
C TYR A 40 -11.19 -1.27 12.61
N THR A 41 -10.05 -0.78 12.16
CA THR A 41 -9.69 0.63 12.20
C THR A 41 -10.02 1.27 10.87
N CYS A 42 -10.88 2.27 10.82
CA CYS A 42 -11.05 3.04 9.59
C CYS A 42 -9.86 3.99 9.40
N PRO A 43 -9.40 4.24 8.16
CA PRO A 43 -8.25 5.12 7.92
C PRO A 43 -8.45 6.54 8.48
N SER A 44 -9.65 7.11 8.30
CA SER A 44 -10.06 8.40 8.88
C SER A 44 -11.59 8.44 8.98
N PRO A 45 -12.16 8.69 10.16
CA PRO A 45 -13.61 8.63 10.38
C PRO A 45 -14.44 9.54 9.48
N SER A 46 -13.91 10.73 9.16
CA SER A 46 -14.61 11.72 8.36
C SER A 46 -14.52 11.49 6.85
N ARG A 47 -13.48 10.84 6.38
CA ARG A 47 -13.20 10.70 4.95
C ARG A 47 -13.26 9.26 4.45
N TYR A 48 -12.76 8.32 5.25
CA TYR A 48 -12.66 6.90 4.92
C TYR A 48 -13.21 6.05 6.07
N PRO A 49 -14.53 6.01 6.30
CA PRO A 49 -15.14 5.41 7.50
C PRO A 49 -15.24 3.88 7.45
N TRP A 50 -14.82 3.24 6.36
CA TRP A 50 -14.96 1.80 6.13
C TRP A 50 -13.64 1.06 6.37
N GLN A 51 -13.67 -0.27 6.34
CA GLN A 51 -12.49 -1.09 6.34
C GLN A 51 -11.87 -1.15 4.94
N TRP A 52 -10.56 -0.89 4.86
CA TRP A 52 -9.78 -0.93 3.63
C TRP A 52 -8.72 -2.03 3.75
N TYR A 53 -8.51 -2.81 2.69
CA TYR A 53 -7.71 -4.02 2.75
C TYR A 53 -6.27 -3.75 3.21
N TRP A 54 -5.50 -2.96 2.49
CA TRP A 54 -4.09 -2.75 2.83
C TRP A 54 -3.92 -1.85 4.05
N ASP A 55 -4.84 -0.91 4.26
CA ASP A 55 -4.88 -0.08 5.46
C ASP A 55 -5.01 -0.93 6.72
N SER A 56 -5.96 -1.87 6.75
CA SER A 56 -6.13 -2.80 7.87
C SER A 56 -4.87 -3.60 8.17
N CYS A 57 -4.12 -4.02 7.16
CA CYS A 57 -2.88 -4.74 7.36
C CYS A 57 -1.81 -3.85 8.03
N PHE A 58 -1.63 -2.62 7.55
CA PHE A 58 -0.71 -1.66 8.17
C PHE A 58 -1.16 -1.25 9.57
N GLN A 59 -2.46 -1.05 9.77
CA GLN A 59 -3.04 -0.71 11.06
C GLN A 59 -2.88 -1.85 12.09
N ALA A 60 -3.06 -3.09 11.68
CA ALA A 60 -2.83 -4.25 12.54
C ALA A 60 -1.35 -4.34 12.97
N ILE A 61 -0.40 -4.09 12.05
CA ILE A 61 1.02 -4.00 12.38
C ILE A 61 1.27 -2.91 13.42
N ALA A 62 0.64 -1.73 13.28
CA ALA A 62 0.76 -0.65 14.27
C ALA A 62 0.09 -1.00 15.61
N TRP A 63 -1.07 -1.64 15.58
CA TRP A 63 -1.82 -2.04 16.78
C TRP A 63 -1.09 -3.01 17.70
N ARG A 64 -0.27 -3.93 17.17
CA ARG A 64 0.42 -4.97 17.96
C ARG A 64 1.18 -4.42 19.17
N ARG A 65 1.57 -3.12 19.10
CA ARG A 65 2.25 -2.42 20.17
C ARG A 65 1.32 -1.98 21.31
N TYR A 66 0.08 -1.65 20.98
CA TYR A 66 -0.87 -1.04 21.91
C TYR A 66 -1.93 -2.01 22.41
N ASP A 67 -2.39 -2.88 21.53
CA ASP A 67 -3.50 -3.79 21.79
C ASP A 67 -3.40 -4.97 20.78
N PRO A 68 -2.67 -6.04 21.14
CA PRO A 68 -2.50 -7.22 20.28
C PRO A 68 -3.83 -7.89 19.91
N ASP A 69 -4.83 -7.86 20.81
CA ASP A 69 -6.15 -8.45 20.54
C ASP A 69 -6.89 -7.70 19.42
N ARG A 70 -6.74 -6.36 19.39
CA ARG A 70 -7.28 -5.56 18.29
C ARG A 70 -6.50 -5.77 17.00
N ALA A 71 -5.19 -5.91 17.08
CA ALA A 71 -4.37 -6.22 15.90
C ALA A 71 -4.82 -7.53 15.24
N GLU A 72 -4.98 -8.58 16.02
CA GLU A 72 -5.50 -9.87 15.55
C GLU A 72 -6.92 -9.74 15.01
N ARG A 73 -7.82 -9.09 15.77
CA ARG A 73 -9.23 -8.92 15.37
C ARG A 73 -9.39 -8.14 14.07
N GLU A 74 -8.52 -7.17 13.78
CA GLU A 74 -8.50 -6.42 12.53
C GLU A 74 -8.26 -7.34 11.33
N LEU A 75 -7.21 -8.17 11.39
CA LEU A 75 -6.88 -9.13 10.32
C LEU A 75 -7.94 -10.24 10.19
N ARG A 76 -8.45 -10.76 11.31
CA ARG A 76 -9.55 -11.74 11.28
C ARG A 76 -10.82 -11.15 10.70
N SER A 77 -11.10 -9.88 10.94
CA SER A 77 -12.24 -9.19 10.34
C SER A 77 -12.07 -9.05 8.84
N LEU A 78 -10.87 -8.67 8.37
CA LEU A 78 -10.58 -8.59 6.95
C LEU A 78 -10.76 -9.96 6.27
N LEU A 79 -10.22 -11.03 6.86
CA LEU A 79 -10.40 -12.39 6.38
C LEU A 79 -11.87 -12.84 6.44
N GLY A 80 -12.61 -12.46 7.49
CA GLY A 80 -14.05 -12.74 7.65
C GLY A 80 -14.94 -12.07 6.61
N ALA A 81 -14.41 -11.08 5.85
CA ALA A 81 -15.10 -10.49 4.71
C ALA A 81 -14.90 -11.27 3.40
N GLN A 82 -14.08 -12.32 3.43
CA GLN A 82 -13.80 -13.18 2.27
C GLN A 82 -15.07 -13.79 1.71
N ARG A 83 -15.16 -13.85 0.38
CA ARG A 83 -16.19 -14.62 -0.33
C ARG A 83 -15.84 -16.11 -0.32
N ASP A 84 -16.82 -16.94 -0.66
CA ASP A 84 -16.65 -18.39 -0.72
C ASP A 84 -15.58 -18.82 -1.73
N ASP A 85 -15.39 -18.04 -2.79
CA ASP A 85 -14.37 -18.25 -3.83
C ASP A 85 -12.95 -17.82 -3.43
N GLY A 86 -12.77 -17.19 -2.26
CA GLY A 86 -11.46 -16.72 -1.78
C GLY A 86 -11.19 -15.25 -2.01
N PHE A 87 -12.05 -14.54 -2.75
CA PHE A 87 -11.89 -13.11 -3.01
C PHE A 87 -12.07 -12.25 -1.74
N ILE A 88 -11.20 -11.26 -1.57
CA ILE A 88 -11.37 -10.19 -0.59
C ILE A 88 -11.31 -8.86 -1.33
N GLY A 89 -12.33 -8.03 -1.16
CA GLY A 89 -12.42 -6.75 -1.87
C GLY A 89 -11.54 -5.65 -1.26
N HIS A 90 -11.23 -4.66 -2.06
CA HIS A 90 -10.48 -3.46 -1.70
C HIS A 90 -11.07 -2.72 -0.49
N THR A 91 -12.41 -2.56 -0.43
CA THR A 91 -13.12 -1.89 0.66
C THR A 91 -14.29 -2.75 1.10
N ILE A 92 -14.45 -2.91 2.42
CA ILE A 92 -15.53 -3.67 3.05
C ILE A 92 -16.45 -2.67 3.76
N PHE A 93 -17.75 -2.72 3.43
CA PHE A 93 -18.76 -1.78 3.96
C PHE A 93 -19.54 -2.33 5.14
N TRP A 94 -19.32 -3.59 5.52
CA TRP A 94 -19.99 -4.30 6.61
C TRP A 94 -21.52 -4.10 6.60
N ASN A 95 -22.07 -3.53 7.67
CA ASN A 95 -23.49 -3.25 7.81
C ASN A 95 -23.92 -1.89 7.18
N GLN A 96 -23.05 -1.27 6.39
CA GLN A 96 -23.29 0.03 5.76
C GLN A 96 -23.29 -0.09 4.23
N PRO A 97 -24.26 -0.81 3.62
CA PRO A 97 -24.27 -1.03 2.18
C PRO A 97 -24.37 0.29 1.43
N LEU A 98 -23.52 0.45 0.42
CA LEU A 98 -23.58 1.62 -0.44
C LEU A 98 -24.82 1.58 -1.35
N THR A 99 -25.46 2.73 -1.51
CA THR A 99 -26.64 2.88 -2.38
C THR A 99 -26.40 3.90 -3.50
N GLY A 100 -27.20 3.83 -4.54
CA GLY A 100 -27.21 4.79 -5.64
C GLY A 100 -25.84 4.90 -6.36
N SER A 101 -25.47 6.14 -6.70
CA SER A 101 -24.23 6.44 -7.45
C SER A 101 -22.94 6.06 -6.69
N ARG A 102 -22.98 6.02 -5.36
CA ARG A 102 -21.83 5.59 -4.55
C ARG A 102 -21.42 4.16 -4.86
N ARG A 103 -22.37 3.24 -5.05
CA ARG A 103 -22.06 1.85 -5.48
C ARG A 103 -21.26 1.81 -6.78
N TYR A 104 -21.58 2.72 -7.70
CA TYR A 104 -20.88 2.78 -8.98
C TYR A 104 -19.44 3.28 -8.81
N VAL A 105 -19.25 4.36 -8.06
CA VAL A 105 -17.95 4.97 -7.81
C VAL A 105 -17.01 4.02 -7.04
N TYR A 106 -17.53 3.25 -6.09
CA TYR A 106 -16.77 2.29 -5.29
C TYR A 106 -16.77 0.87 -5.86
N ASN A 107 -17.10 0.70 -7.14
CA ASN A 107 -17.02 -0.61 -7.82
C ASN A 107 -17.83 -1.73 -7.15
N VAL A 108 -18.91 -1.44 -6.43
CA VAL A 108 -19.78 -2.45 -5.85
C VAL A 108 -20.71 -3.01 -6.92
N ILE A 109 -20.51 -4.27 -7.31
CA ILE A 109 -21.28 -4.93 -8.37
C ILE A 109 -22.57 -5.53 -7.79
N SER A 110 -22.44 -6.34 -6.73
CA SER A 110 -23.59 -7.02 -6.11
C SER A 110 -24.16 -6.20 -4.93
N PRO A 111 -25.48 -6.09 -4.81
CA PRO A 111 -26.10 -5.49 -3.62
C PRO A 111 -26.00 -6.38 -2.37
N THR A 112 -25.81 -7.70 -2.56
CA THR A 112 -25.71 -8.67 -1.47
C THR A 112 -24.26 -8.88 -1.00
N ASP A 113 -23.29 -8.41 -1.78
CA ASP A 113 -21.87 -8.45 -1.42
C ASP A 113 -21.42 -7.02 -1.05
N PRO A 114 -21.28 -6.70 0.24
CA PRO A 114 -20.99 -5.34 0.71
C PRO A 114 -19.49 -5.00 0.58
N THR A 115 -18.89 -5.34 -0.55
CA THR A 115 -17.48 -5.09 -0.84
C THR A 115 -17.30 -4.59 -2.28
N THR A 116 -16.15 -4.00 -2.56
CA THR A 116 -15.74 -3.65 -3.92
C THR A 116 -15.42 -4.89 -4.74
N ALA A 117 -15.51 -4.80 -6.07
CA ALA A 117 -15.09 -5.85 -7.00
C ALA A 117 -13.59 -5.77 -7.39
N SER A 118 -12.89 -4.73 -6.94
CA SER A 118 -11.46 -4.52 -7.11
C SER A 118 -10.67 -5.11 -5.93
N ILE A 119 -9.42 -5.50 -6.18
CA ILE A 119 -8.46 -5.87 -5.13
C ILE A 119 -7.71 -4.63 -4.61
N GLN A 120 -6.88 -4.81 -3.60
CA GLN A 120 -5.78 -3.92 -3.18
C GLN A 120 -4.51 -4.74 -3.04
N PRO A 121 -3.31 -4.12 -2.86
CA PRO A 121 -2.07 -4.89 -2.73
C PRO A 121 -2.19 -5.96 -1.65
N PRO A 122 -1.99 -7.25 -2.00
CA PRO A 122 -2.35 -8.36 -1.11
C PRO A 122 -1.24 -8.70 -0.11
N LEU A 123 -1.17 -7.94 0.98
CA LEU A 123 -0.20 -8.13 2.07
C LEU A 123 -0.79 -8.82 3.32
N LEU A 124 -2.01 -9.35 3.26
CA LEU A 124 -2.70 -9.90 4.42
C LEU A 124 -1.93 -11.06 5.07
N ALA A 125 -1.41 -12.00 4.29
CA ALA A 125 -0.67 -13.13 4.86
C ALA A 125 0.66 -12.69 5.49
N TRP A 126 1.33 -11.68 4.94
CA TRP A 126 2.51 -11.10 5.56
C TRP A 126 2.19 -10.38 6.88
N ALA A 127 1.16 -9.52 6.89
CA ALA A 127 0.69 -8.88 8.12
C ALA A 127 0.24 -9.91 9.17
N TRP A 128 -0.41 -11.00 8.75
CA TRP A 128 -0.79 -12.10 9.61
C TRP A 128 0.43 -12.76 10.26
N GLY A 129 1.48 -13.06 9.49
CA GLY A 129 2.73 -13.60 10.00
C GLY A 129 3.38 -12.69 11.07
N ILE A 130 3.34 -11.36 10.86
CA ILE A 130 3.88 -10.37 11.80
C ILE A 130 3.05 -10.29 13.10
N VAL A 131 1.73 -10.39 13.01
CA VAL A 131 0.80 -10.10 14.12
C VAL A 131 0.38 -11.37 14.86
N ILE A 132 0.07 -12.45 14.13
CA ILE A 132 -0.55 -13.68 14.66
C ILE A 132 0.42 -14.85 14.60
N GLY A 133 1.19 -14.97 13.51
CA GLY A 133 2.06 -16.12 13.21
C GLY A 133 1.40 -17.17 12.31
N GLU A 134 2.22 -18.05 11.75
CA GLU A 134 1.82 -19.24 10.96
C GLU A 134 0.69 -19.03 9.94
N PRO A 135 0.82 -18.10 8.96
CA PRO A 135 -0.26 -17.79 8.02
C PRO A 135 -0.62 -18.98 7.11
N SER A 136 0.31 -19.89 6.84
CA SER A 136 0.06 -21.12 6.05
C SER A 136 -0.92 -22.10 6.72
N ALA A 137 -1.10 -22.00 8.04
CA ALA A 137 -2.06 -22.80 8.78
C ALA A 137 -3.52 -22.26 8.69
N GLU A 138 -3.72 -21.04 8.16
CA GLU A 138 -5.04 -20.41 8.05
C GLU A 138 -5.70 -20.71 6.69
N PRO A 139 -6.75 -21.54 6.64
CA PRO A 139 -7.34 -21.96 5.36
C PRO A 139 -7.91 -20.82 4.52
N GLY A 140 -8.34 -19.73 5.16
CA GLY A 140 -8.84 -18.55 4.47
C GLY A 140 -7.75 -17.82 3.69
N LEU A 141 -6.53 -17.76 4.24
CA LEU A 141 -5.38 -17.18 3.53
C LEU A 141 -4.97 -18.04 2.34
N VAL A 142 -4.99 -19.36 2.50
CA VAL A 142 -4.71 -20.31 1.40
C VAL A 142 -5.68 -20.06 0.24
N ARG A 143 -7.00 -20.05 0.51
CA ARG A 143 -8.02 -19.77 -0.52
C ARG A 143 -7.84 -18.39 -1.17
N HIS A 144 -7.42 -17.37 -0.40
CA HIS A 144 -7.17 -16.05 -0.95
C HIS A 144 -6.01 -16.05 -1.95
N HIS A 145 -4.91 -16.74 -1.62
CA HIS A 145 -3.76 -16.89 -2.49
C HIS A 145 -4.09 -17.71 -3.76
N GLU A 146 -4.88 -18.76 -3.62
CA GLU A 146 -5.38 -19.55 -4.75
C GLU A 146 -6.22 -18.69 -5.70
N TRP A 147 -7.15 -17.88 -5.14
CA TRP A 147 -7.94 -16.95 -5.93
C TRP A 147 -7.07 -15.93 -6.68
N LEU A 148 -6.07 -15.33 -6.02
CA LEU A 148 -5.14 -14.38 -6.66
C LEU A 148 -4.37 -15.05 -7.82
N ALA A 149 -3.83 -16.24 -7.60
CA ALA A 149 -3.08 -16.98 -8.62
C ALA A 149 -3.97 -17.36 -9.81
N GLU A 150 -5.20 -17.79 -9.59
CA GLU A 150 -6.12 -18.18 -10.67
C GLU A 150 -6.63 -16.97 -11.46
N HIS A 151 -7.00 -15.88 -10.78
CA HIS A 151 -7.77 -14.79 -11.39
C HIS A 151 -6.91 -13.58 -11.76
N ARG A 152 -5.69 -13.48 -11.25
CA ARG A 152 -4.84 -12.29 -11.43
C ARG A 152 -3.49 -12.56 -12.09
N ASP A 153 -3.10 -13.82 -12.30
CA ASP A 153 -1.95 -14.18 -13.12
C ASP A 153 -2.38 -14.22 -14.61
N LEU A 154 -1.95 -13.20 -15.39
CA LEU A 154 -2.28 -13.11 -16.82
C LEU A 154 -1.36 -13.95 -17.69
N GLU A 155 -0.08 -13.97 -17.36
CA GLU A 155 1.01 -14.50 -18.21
C GLU A 155 1.50 -15.89 -17.76
N GLY A 156 1.04 -16.40 -16.61
CA GLY A 156 1.47 -17.70 -16.07
C GLY A 156 2.85 -17.68 -15.41
N ASP A 157 3.34 -16.50 -15.03
CA ASP A 157 4.62 -16.33 -14.33
C ASP A 157 4.48 -16.12 -12.82
N GLY A 158 3.26 -16.25 -12.31
CA GLY A 158 2.89 -16.09 -10.92
C GLY A 158 2.66 -14.65 -10.49
N LEU A 159 3.01 -13.65 -11.30
CA LEU A 159 2.80 -12.24 -10.99
C LEU A 159 1.34 -11.85 -11.20
N ILE A 160 0.83 -11.03 -10.30
CA ILE A 160 -0.55 -10.56 -10.39
C ILE A 160 -0.66 -9.25 -11.17
N TRP A 161 -1.77 -9.12 -11.88
CA TRP A 161 -2.08 -7.99 -12.74
C TRP A 161 -3.31 -7.24 -12.23
N ILE A 162 -3.26 -5.92 -12.27
CA ILE A 162 -4.36 -5.04 -11.88
C ILE A 162 -5.12 -4.52 -13.11
N VAL A 163 -6.39 -4.21 -12.92
CA VAL A 163 -7.31 -3.72 -13.97
C VAL A 163 -7.68 -2.26 -13.80
N SER A 164 -7.18 -1.63 -12.74
CA SER A 164 -7.39 -0.20 -12.44
C SER A 164 -6.24 0.33 -11.57
N PRO A 165 -5.89 1.62 -11.68
CA PRO A 165 -4.88 2.24 -10.80
C PRO A 165 -5.17 2.07 -9.31
N ASP A 166 -6.44 2.10 -8.90
CA ASP A 166 -6.88 2.00 -7.50
C ASP A 166 -6.47 0.67 -6.87
N GLU A 167 -6.34 -0.41 -7.67
CA GLU A 167 -5.93 -1.73 -7.18
C GLU A 167 -4.48 -1.77 -6.69
N SER A 168 -3.65 -0.81 -7.10
CA SER A 168 -2.27 -0.68 -6.62
C SER A 168 -2.15 0.02 -5.26
N GLY A 169 -3.22 0.67 -4.78
CA GLY A 169 -3.18 1.60 -3.66
C GLY A 169 -2.51 2.95 -3.98
N LEU A 170 -1.86 3.08 -5.14
CA LEU A 170 -1.17 4.30 -5.59
C LEU A 170 -2.05 5.11 -6.56
N ASP A 171 -3.25 5.45 -6.14
CA ASP A 171 -4.26 6.14 -6.95
C ASP A 171 -3.69 7.37 -7.65
N ALA A 172 -3.97 7.50 -8.94
CA ALA A 172 -3.54 8.61 -9.78
C ALA A 172 -2.01 8.82 -9.85
N SER A 173 -1.21 7.81 -9.49
CA SER A 173 0.25 7.85 -9.64
C SER A 173 0.64 8.09 -11.11
N SER A 174 1.71 8.87 -11.31
CA SER A 174 2.21 9.19 -12.64
C SER A 174 2.77 8.00 -13.41
N GLN A 175 3.11 6.90 -12.74
CA GLN A 175 3.49 5.65 -13.41
C GLN A 175 2.41 5.11 -14.35
N PHE A 176 1.15 5.50 -14.14
CA PHE A 176 0.01 5.04 -14.93
C PHE A 176 -0.35 5.94 -16.12
N ASP A 177 0.32 7.07 -16.29
CA ASP A 177 -0.01 8.06 -17.32
C ASP A 177 0.07 7.49 -18.74
N GLY A 178 1.07 6.64 -18.99
CA GLY A 178 1.23 5.94 -20.27
C GLY A 178 0.28 4.75 -20.47
N ILE A 179 -0.30 4.21 -19.40
CA ILE A 179 -1.12 2.99 -19.39
C ILE A 179 -2.61 3.35 -19.52
N TRP A 180 -3.17 4.00 -18.49
CA TRP A 180 -4.60 4.39 -18.44
C TRP A 180 -4.85 5.79 -18.96
N ARG A 181 -3.80 6.60 -19.20
CA ARG A 181 -3.91 7.93 -19.78
C ARG A 181 -4.88 8.80 -18.96
N HIS A 182 -5.81 9.49 -19.63
CA HIS A 182 -6.82 10.30 -18.96
C HIS A 182 -7.82 9.50 -18.09
N GLU A 183 -7.87 8.16 -18.20
CA GLU A 183 -8.66 7.32 -17.29
C GLU A 183 -8.05 7.26 -15.89
N ALA A 184 -6.74 7.48 -15.75
CA ALA A 184 -6.08 7.62 -14.44
C ALA A 184 -6.28 9.01 -13.80
N HIS A 185 -6.89 9.96 -14.51
CA HIS A 185 -6.99 11.36 -14.10
C HIS A 185 -8.43 11.84 -14.05
N GLY A 186 -8.84 12.32 -12.89
CA GLY A 186 -10.12 12.97 -12.68
C GLY A 186 -11.35 12.08 -12.86
N LEU A 187 -12.47 12.56 -12.34
CA LEU A 187 -13.71 11.79 -12.27
C LEU A 187 -14.25 11.31 -13.63
N PRO A 188 -14.25 12.12 -14.71
CA PRO A 188 -14.82 11.65 -15.99
C PRO A 188 -14.04 10.49 -16.63
N GLY A 189 -12.72 10.49 -16.50
CA GLY A 189 -11.87 9.40 -16.96
C GLY A 189 -12.08 8.14 -16.14
N TYR A 190 -12.04 8.28 -14.82
CA TYR A 190 -12.31 7.22 -13.87
C TYR A 190 -13.68 6.54 -14.10
N LEU A 191 -14.73 7.30 -14.32
CA LEU A 191 -16.06 6.76 -14.61
C LEU A 191 -16.10 5.95 -15.92
N ARG A 192 -15.31 6.32 -16.95
CA ARG A 192 -15.16 5.51 -18.18
C ARG A 192 -14.49 4.17 -17.89
N LEU A 193 -13.41 4.17 -17.12
CA LEU A 193 -12.72 2.97 -16.66
C LEU A 193 -13.69 2.06 -15.88
N VAL A 194 -14.34 2.59 -14.87
CA VAL A 194 -15.34 1.85 -14.06
C VAL A 194 -16.43 1.26 -14.94
N ARG A 195 -16.99 2.03 -15.88
CA ARG A 195 -18.04 1.55 -16.79
C ARG A 195 -17.57 0.39 -17.66
N ARG A 196 -16.34 0.46 -18.20
CA ARG A 196 -15.75 -0.62 -18.98
C ARG A 196 -15.55 -1.87 -18.12
N ASN A 197 -14.85 -1.73 -17.00
CA ASN A 197 -14.50 -2.86 -16.15
C ASN A 197 -15.74 -3.52 -15.53
N ARG A 198 -16.74 -2.73 -15.15
CA ARG A 198 -18.03 -3.20 -14.63
C ARG A 198 -18.79 -4.07 -15.63
N ARG A 199 -18.79 -3.72 -16.93
CA ARG A 199 -19.41 -4.54 -17.98
C ARG A 199 -18.72 -5.90 -18.18
N LEU A 200 -17.45 -5.99 -17.78
CA LEU A 200 -16.61 -7.18 -17.88
C LEU A 200 -16.37 -7.83 -16.52
N GLY A 201 -17.21 -7.52 -15.50
CA GLY A 201 -17.17 -8.12 -14.17
C GLY A 201 -15.95 -7.77 -13.33
N PHE A 202 -15.13 -6.79 -13.71
CA PHE A 202 -13.79 -6.52 -13.18
C PHE A 202 -12.82 -7.70 -13.34
N ASP A 203 -13.13 -8.63 -14.25
CA ASP A 203 -12.29 -9.78 -14.54
C ASP A 203 -11.10 -9.40 -15.42
N LEU A 204 -9.90 -9.79 -14.99
CA LEU A 204 -8.65 -9.50 -15.68
C LEU A 204 -8.62 -10.00 -17.13
N ARG A 205 -8.93 -11.28 -17.32
CA ARG A 205 -8.84 -11.91 -18.66
C ARG A 205 -9.84 -11.36 -19.66
N PRO A 206 -11.14 -11.17 -19.35
CA PRO A 206 -12.08 -10.49 -20.23
C PRO A 206 -11.68 -9.05 -20.54
N ILE A 207 -11.15 -8.29 -19.58
CA ILE A 207 -10.70 -6.91 -19.78
C ILE A 207 -9.51 -6.88 -20.75
N ALA A 208 -8.50 -7.72 -20.54
CA ALA A 208 -7.33 -7.82 -21.41
C ALA A 208 -7.71 -8.25 -22.83
N ARG A 209 -8.58 -9.27 -22.99
CA ARG A 209 -9.08 -9.72 -24.29
C ARG A 209 -9.88 -8.65 -25.05
N ALA A 210 -10.58 -7.79 -24.33
CA ALA A 210 -11.30 -6.67 -24.90
C ALA A 210 -10.37 -5.47 -25.24
N GLY A 211 -9.04 -5.60 -25.06
CA GLY A 211 -8.07 -4.53 -25.29
C GLY A 211 -8.08 -3.44 -24.21
N GLY A 212 -8.72 -3.69 -23.06
CA GLY A 212 -8.65 -2.80 -21.90
C GLY A 212 -7.26 -2.86 -21.27
N PRO A 213 -6.70 -1.71 -20.80
CA PRO A 213 -5.40 -1.71 -20.15
C PRO A 213 -5.41 -2.51 -18.85
N VAL A 214 -4.36 -3.32 -18.68
CA VAL A 214 -4.05 -4.09 -17.46
C VAL A 214 -2.56 -3.94 -17.18
N CYS A 215 -2.18 -4.06 -15.90
CA CYS A 215 -0.83 -3.72 -15.46
C CYS A 215 -0.29 -4.71 -14.44
N CYS A 216 0.92 -5.23 -14.65
CA CYS A 216 1.74 -5.85 -13.64
C CYS A 216 2.46 -4.72 -12.88
N GLU A 217 1.89 -4.34 -11.74
CA GLU A 217 2.32 -3.20 -10.93
C GLU A 217 3.30 -3.66 -9.84
N VAL A 218 4.32 -2.84 -9.58
CA VAL A 218 5.48 -3.24 -8.76
C VAL A 218 5.09 -3.39 -7.28
N VAL A 219 4.46 -2.39 -6.65
CA VAL A 219 4.09 -2.44 -5.20
C VAL A 219 3.15 -3.61 -4.92
N THR A 220 2.16 -3.79 -5.81
CA THR A 220 1.19 -4.88 -5.71
C THR A 220 1.90 -6.24 -5.68
N ASN A 221 2.87 -6.44 -6.57
CA ASN A 221 3.61 -7.70 -6.65
C ASN A 221 4.65 -7.86 -5.55
N VAL A 222 5.27 -6.79 -5.06
CA VAL A 222 6.14 -6.82 -3.88
C VAL A 222 5.37 -7.29 -2.65
N LEU A 223 4.23 -6.68 -2.37
CA LEU A 223 3.41 -7.03 -1.19
C LEU A 223 2.78 -8.42 -1.32
N TYR A 224 2.41 -8.82 -2.53
CA TYR A 224 1.99 -10.20 -2.80
C TYR A 224 3.12 -11.19 -2.57
N ASN A 225 4.34 -10.88 -3.04
CA ASN A 225 5.50 -11.76 -2.85
C ASN A 225 5.88 -11.90 -1.38
N LEU A 226 5.86 -10.81 -0.59
CA LEU A 226 6.03 -10.88 0.88
C LEU A 226 4.98 -11.79 1.53
N SER A 227 3.72 -11.70 1.10
CA SER A 227 2.66 -12.61 1.57
C SER A 227 2.91 -14.06 1.17
N ARG A 228 3.40 -14.31 -0.05
CA ARG A 228 3.77 -15.67 -0.51
C ARG A 228 4.91 -16.25 0.32
N LEU A 229 5.94 -15.46 0.58
CA LEU A 229 7.06 -15.88 1.42
C LEU A 229 6.61 -16.20 2.85
N ALA A 230 5.75 -15.36 3.43
CA ALA A 230 5.15 -15.66 4.74
C ALA A 230 4.31 -16.96 4.76
N MET A 231 3.70 -17.32 3.62
CA MET A 231 2.99 -18.59 3.42
C MET A 231 3.92 -19.79 3.15
N GLY A 232 5.23 -19.60 3.13
CA GLY A 232 6.20 -20.64 2.74
C GLY A 232 6.15 -21.01 1.25
N GLN A 233 5.57 -20.14 0.40
CA GLN A 233 5.48 -20.37 -1.04
C GLN A 233 6.76 -19.87 -1.74
N PRO A 234 7.10 -20.40 -2.92
CA PRO A 234 8.26 -19.95 -3.70
C PRO A 234 8.22 -18.45 -4.00
N SER A 235 9.36 -17.80 -3.92
CA SER A 235 9.53 -16.38 -4.23
C SER A 235 9.24 -16.06 -5.70
N LEU A 236 8.64 -14.90 -5.93
CA LEU A 236 8.44 -14.31 -7.25
C LEU A 236 9.47 -13.22 -7.57
N THR A 237 10.47 -12.99 -6.72
CA THR A 237 11.52 -11.97 -6.96
C THR A 237 12.20 -12.15 -8.33
N PRO A 238 12.59 -13.36 -8.78
CA PRO A 238 13.18 -13.54 -10.11
C PRO A 238 12.23 -13.15 -11.24
N ALA A 239 10.95 -13.50 -11.15
CA ALA A 239 9.94 -13.14 -12.15
C ALA A 239 9.68 -11.62 -12.15
N LEU A 240 9.62 -11.00 -10.97
CA LEU A 240 9.46 -9.56 -10.83
C LEU A 240 10.63 -8.80 -11.47
N ILE A 241 11.88 -9.21 -11.20
CA ILE A 241 13.07 -8.63 -11.83
C ILE A 241 13.00 -8.77 -13.35
N ALA A 242 12.75 -9.98 -13.85
CA ALA A 242 12.70 -10.25 -15.28
C ALA A 242 11.65 -9.41 -16.02
N ARG A 243 10.53 -9.08 -15.37
CA ARG A 243 9.41 -8.36 -15.99
C ARG A 243 9.49 -6.85 -15.82
N THR A 244 10.02 -6.36 -14.71
CA THR A 244 9.82 -4.95 -14.31
C THR A 244 11.11 -4.18 -14.04
N TYR A 245 12.27 -4.84 -13.94
CA TYR A 245 13.54 -4.16 -13.70
C TYR A 245 14.11 -3.58 -15.00
N ASP A 246 14.31 -2.28 -15.03
CA ASP A 246 15.01 -1.57 -16.09
C ASP A 246 16.49 -1.44 -15.72
N GLU A 247 17.32 -2.32 -16.29
CA GLU A 247 18.75 -2.37 -16.02
C GLU A 247 19.46 -1.05 -16.35
N ALA A 248 19.06 -0.37 -17.43
CA ALA A 248 19.69 0.88 -17.83
C ALA A 248 19.44 2.02 -16.84
N ARG A 249 18.25 2.04 -16.25
CA ARG A 249 17.84 3.04 -15.25
C ARG A 249 18.10 2.62 -13.81
N GLY A 250 18.35 1.34 -13.56
CA GLY A 250 18.53 0.78 -12.21
C GLY A 250 17.26 0.84 -11.35
N VAL A 251 16.07 0.78 -11.94
CA VAL A 251 14.79 0.92 -11.24
C VAL A 251 13.76 -0.08 -11.71
N PHE A 252 12.75 -0.35 -10.89
CA PHE A 252 11.60 -1.14 -11.27
C PHE A 252 10.49 -0.26 -11.86
N LEU A 253 9.92 -0.70 -12.99
CA LEU A 253 8.87 0.01 -13.70
C LEU A 253 7.68 -0.92 -13.97
N PRO A 254 6.43 -0.41 -14.00
CA PRO A 254 5.27 -1.22 -14.29
C PRO A 254 5.31 -1.76 -15.71
N SER A 255 4.92 -3.01 -15.92
CA SER A 255 4.67 -3.62 -17.22
C SER A 255 3.17 -3.65 -17.51
N SER A 256 2.74 -3.43 -18.76
CA SER A 256 1.32 -3.37 -19.07
C SER A 256 0.96 -3.94 -20.44
N HIS A 257 -0.30 -4.35 -20.59
CA HIS A 257 -0.94 -4.65 -21.85
C HIS A 257 -2.12 -3.71 -22.10
N PRO A 258 -2.16 -3.02 -23.24
CA PRO A 258 -1.04 -2.86 -24.17
C PRO A 258 0.16 -2.13 -23.52
N SER A 259 1.32 -2.23 -24.15
CA SER A 259 2.54 -1.56 -23.68
C SER A 259 2.29 -0.07 -23.41
N PRO A 260 2.93 0.53 -22.38
CA PRO A 260 2.72 1.91 -22.03
C PRO A 260 3.17 2.85 -23.15
N ARG A 261 2.53 4.00 -23.26
CA ARG A 261 3.00 5.07 -24.15
C ARG A 261 4.01 5.94 -23.42
N GLY A 262 5.21 6.00 -23.95
CA GLY A 262 6.32 6.71 -23.31
C GLY A 262 6.94 5.94 -22.17
N THR A 263 7.95 6.53 -21.56
CA THR A 263 8.64 5.95 -20.40
C THR A 263 7.86 6.25 -19.12
N PRO A 264 7.54 5.25 -18.30
CA PRO A 264 6.89 5.50 -17.02
C PRO A 264 7.73 6.41 -16.10
N ALA A 265 7.06 7.24 -15.32
CA ALA A 265 7.70 8.07 -14.30
C ALA A 265 8.39 7.21 -13.23
N THR A 266 9.49 7.70 -12.67
CA THR A 266 10.15 7.08 -11.52
C THR A 266 9.40 7.45 -10.25
N THR A 267 8.66 6.50 -9.71
CA THR A 267 7.81 6.68 -8.54
C THR A 267 8.32 5.86 -7.36
N ILE A 268 7.72 6.03 -6.22
CA ILE A 268 8.02 5.25 -5.01
C ILE A 268 7.86 3.73 -5.25
N ALA A 269 7.02 3.32 -6.20
CA ALA A 269 6.89 1.93 -6.59
C ALA A 269 8.21 1.32 -7.05
N ALA A 270 9.07 2.12 -7.69
CA ALA A 270 10.40 1.67 -8.12
C ALA A 270 11.31 1.23 -6.97
N LEU A 271 11.08 1.73 -5.76
CA LEU A 271 11.85 1.44 -4.55
C LEU A 271 11.20 0.37 -3.65
N ALA A 272 9.94 0.02 -3.87
CA ALA A 272 9.23 -0.97 -3.06
C ALA A 272 9.96 -2.34 -2.98
N PRO A 273 10.65 -2.83 -4.04
CA PRO A 273 11.39 -4.08 -3.98
C PRO A 273 12.50 -4.14 -2.91
N LEU A 274 12.93 -2.99 -2.37
CA LEU A 274 13.84 -2.94 -1.22
C LEU A 274 13.32 -3.74 -0.01
N ALA A 275 11.99 -3.88 0.12
CA ALA A 275 11.37 -4.66 1.18
C ALA A 275 11.47 -6.19 0.98
N LEU A 276 11.87 -6.68 -0.20
CA LEU A 276 11.97 -8.12 -0.47
C LEU A 276 13.25 -8.70 0.17
N PRO A 277 13.14 -9.77 0.99
CA PRO A 277 14.28 -10.34 1.69
C PRO A 277 15.32 -10.95 0.74
N ASP A 278 14.89 -11.46 -0.39
CA ASP A 278 15.69 -12.16 -1.39
C ASP A 278 16.02 -11.29 -2.63
N LEU A 279 15.78 -9.99 -2.57
CA LEU A 279 16.24 -9.07 -3.62
C LEU A 279 17.77 -9.12 -3.68
N PRO A 280 18.39 -9.36 -4.85
CA PRO A 280 19.85 -9.35 -5.00
C PRO A 280 20.46 -8.07 -4.41
N ALA A 281 21.47 -8.23 -3.56
CA ALA A 281 22.08 -7.12 -2.83
C ALA A 281 22.64 -6.02 -3.75
N GLU A 282 23.08 -6.37 -4.95
CA GLU A 282 23.57 -5.43 -5.95
C GLU A 282 22.44 -4.52 -6.44
N ILE A 283 21.29 -5.10 -6.81
CA ILE A 283 20.10 -4.32 -7.21
C ILE A 283 19.63 -3.46 -6.03
N GLY A 284 19.59 -4.04 -4.82
CA GLY A 284 19.18 -3.29 -3.63
C GLY A 284 20.08 -2.10 -3.33
N ARG A 285 21.42 -2.28 -3.37
CA ARG A 285 22.37 -1.18 -3.19
C ARG A 285 22.21 -0.09 -4.26
N ARG A 286 22.01 -0.49 -5.50
CA ARG A 286 21.80 0.46 -6.60
C ARG A 286 20.54 1.30 -6.39
N LEU A 287 19.42 0.68 -5.97
CA LEU A 287 18.19 1.41 -5.62
C LEU A 287 18.42 2.39 -4.46
N VAL A 288 19.21 2.01 -3.46
CA VAL A 288 19.52 2.88 -2.32
C VAL A 288 20.42 4.03 -2.74
N GLU A 289 21.58 3.74 -3.34
CA GLU A 289 22.65 4.72 -3.56
C GLU A 289 22.37 5.66 -4.72
N GLU A 290 21.80 5.15 -5.84
CA GLU A 290 21.53 5.95 -7.03
C GLU A 290 20.17 6.69 -6.97
N HIS A 291 19.22 6.22 -6.12
CA HIS A 291 17.85 6.73 -6.13
C HIS A 291 17.35 7.17 -4.76
N LEU A 292 17.26 6.25 -3.77
CA LEU A 292 16.64 6.56 -2.48
C LEU A 292 17.37 7.67 -1.74
N LEU A 293 18.70 7.59 -1.66
CA LEU A 293 19.56 8.54 -0.94
C LEU A 293 19.93 9.79 -1.76
N ASP A 294 19.52 9.87 -3.01
CA ASP A 294 19.73 11.07 -3.82
C ASP A 294 18.76 12.19 -3.43
N PRO A 295 19.26 13.34 -2.90
CA PRO A 295 18.43 14.47 -2.50
C PRO A 295 17.71 15.15 -3.67
N ALA A 296 18.20 14.96 -4.90
CA ALA A 296 17.50 15.41 -6.10
C ALA A 296 16.32 14.53 -6.49
N GLN A 297 16.23 13.30 -5.95
CA GLN A 297 15.21 12.31 -6.28
C GLN A 297 14.30 12.03 -5.07
N PHE A 298 14.72 11.11 -4.18
CA PHE A 298 13.86 10.61 -3.10
C PHE A 298 14.30 11.00 -1.70
N TRP A 299 15.53 11.54 -1.50
CA TRP A 299 16.00 11.93 -0.18
C TRP A 299 15.70 13.40 0.14
N THR A 300 14.44 13.80 -0.06
CA THR A 300 13.92 15.13 0.27
C THR A 300 13.94 15.39 1.78
N PRO A 301 13.67 16.61 2.28
CA PRO A 301 13.57 16.87 3.73
C PRO A 301 12.62 15.96 4.47
N VAL A 302 11.50 15.55 3.86
CA VAL A 302 10.60 14.49 4.35
C VAL A 302 10.56 13.35 3.32
N PRO A 303 11.48 12.36 3.44
CA PRO A 303 11.64 11.31 2.44
C PRO A 303 10.73 10.08 2.72
N PRO A 304 10.51 9.26 1.70
CA PRO A 304 10.64 9.55 0.29
C PRO A 304 9.34 10.14 -0.29
N PRO A 305 9.42 11.04 -1.28
CA PRO A 305 8.25 11.47 -2.03
C PRO A 305 7.69 10.32 -2.88
N SER A 306 6.41 10.38 -3.21
CA SER A 306 5.76 9.35 -4.04
C SER A 306 6.17 9.36 -5.51
N VAL A 307 6.85 10.41 -5.97
CA VAL A 307 7.48 10.53 -7.29
C VAL A 307 8.83 11.17 -7.09
N SER A 308 9.85 10.73 -7.82
CA SER A 308 11.17 11.36 -7.81
C SER A 308 11.05 12.89 -8.00
N ALA A 309 11.67 13.67 -7.14
CA ALA A 309 11.61 15.14 -7.24
C ALA A 309 12.26 15.69 -8.53
N ALA A 310 13.10 14.88 -9.19
CA ALA A 310 13.66 15.16 -10.50
C ALA A 310 12.73 14.83 -11.68
N ASP A 311 11.65 14.07 -11.44
CA ASP A 311 10.71 13.68 -12.50
C ASP A 311 9.80 14.86 -12.88
N PRO A 312 9.59 15.13 -14.19
CA PRO A 312 8.74 16.22 -14.65
C PRO A 312 7.28 16.13 -14.17
N SER A 313 6.81 14.95 -13.80
CA SER A 313 5.44 14.73 -13.26
C SER A 313 5.31 15.04 -11.77
N PHE A 314 6.43 15.30 -11.06
CA PHE A 314 6.43 15.62 -9.63
C PHE A 314 5.55 16.83 -9.31
N SER A 315 4.68 16.70 -8.35
CA SER A 315 3.79 17.77 -7.91
C SER A 315 3.33 17.59 -6.47
N VAL A 316 3.53 18.58 -5.66
CA VAL A 316 3.03 18.63 -4.26
C VAL A 316 1.60 19.18 -4.14
N ARG A 317 0.93 19.45 -5.25
CA ARG A 317 -0.44 19.97 -5.25
C ARG A 317 -1.44 18.84 -5.15
N ASP A 318 -2.37 18.89 -4.21
CA ASP A 318 -3.45 17.89 -4.06
C ASP A 318 -4.35 17.79 -5.30
N ARG A 319 -4.56 18.92 -5.99
CA ARG A 319 -5.41 18.98 -7.17
C ARG A 319 -4.72 19.73 -8.29
N GLY A 320 -4.80 19.17 -9.49
CA GLY A 320 -4.42 19.84 -10.72
C GLY A 320 -5.57 20.66 -11.31
N LEU A 321 -5.34 21.18 -12.51
CA LEU A 321 -6.39 21.83 -13.32
C LEU A 321 -7.60 20.89 -13.47
N PHE A 322 -8.79 21.45 -13.42
CA PHE A 322 -10.06 20.72 -13.52
C PHE A 322 -10.33 19.68 -12.42
N GLY A 323 -9.73 19.84 -11.22
CA GLY A 323 -9.97 18.98 -10.07
C GLY A 323 -9.37 17.58 -10.17
N GLN A 324 -8.39 17.38 -11.05
CA GLN A 324 -7.62 16.14 -11.12
C GLN A 324 -6.94 15.88 -9.79
N ARG A 325 -7.10 14.68 -9.24
CA ARG A 325 -6.35 14.27 -8.05
C ARG A 325 -4.88 14.09 -8.42
N ARG A 326 -3.98 14.70 -7.62
CA ARG A 326 -2.53 14.52 -7.72
C ARG A 326 -1.97 13.86 -6.47
N TYR A 327 -2.66 12.95 -6.00
CA TYR A 327 -2.57 12.21 -4.76
C TYR A 327 -1.21 11.53 -4.58
N TRP A 328 -0.85 10.61 -5.46
CA TRP A 328 0.43 9.90 -5.47
C TRP A 328 1.40 10.48 -6.52
N ARG A 329 1.58 11.82 -6.52
CA ARG A 329 2.42 12.51 -7.52
C ARG A 329 3.50 13.40 -6.91
N GLY A 330 3.83 13.21 -5.62
CA GLY A 330 4.87 14.02 -4.98
C GLY A 330 4.87 13.89 -3.46
N PRO A 331 3.71 13.95 -2.76
CA PRO A 331 3.68 13.84 -1.30
C PRO A 331 4.39 12.60 -0.77
N ALA A 332 4.95 12.70 0.44
CA ALA A 332 5.55 11.59 1.18
C ALA A 332 4.49 10.86 2.02
N TRP A 333 4.59 9.53 2.08
CA TRP A 333 3.63 8.65 2.73
C TRP A 333 4.34 7.71 3.69
N ILE A 334 3.82 7.56 4.93
CA ILE A 334 4.48 6.76 5.97
C ILE A 334 4.56 5.27 5.61
N ASN A 335 3.52 4.71 5.00
CA ASN A 335 3.48 3.29 4.64
C ASN A 335 4.55 2.91 3.59
N THR A 336 4.73 3.72 2.55
CA THR A 336 5.78 3.45 1.55
C THR A 336 7.17 3.80 2.06
N ALA A 337 7.30 4.81 2.91
CA ALA A 337 8.54 5.11 3.60
C ALA A 337 8.97 3.94 4.52
N TRP A 338 8.01 3.30 5.20
CA TRP A 338 8.25 2.13 6.02
C TRP A 338 8.81 0.95 5.20
N LEU A 339 8.31 0.71 3.98
CA LEU A 339 8.88 -0.30 3.08
C LEU A 339 10.34 0.02 2.70
N CYS A 340 10.65 1.28 2.42
CA CYS A 340 12.04 1.70 2.17
C CYS A 340 12.91 1.53 3.41
N TRP A 341 12.38 1.87 4.60
CA TRP A 341 13.08 1.69 5.87
C TRP A 341 13.45 0.23 6.14
N LEU A 342 12.54 -0.71 5.89
CA LEU A 342 12.82 -2.14 5.97
C LEU A 342 14.00 -2.54 5.07
N GLY A 343 14.02 -2.02 3.85
CA GLY A 343 15.09 -2.25 2.88
C GLY A 343 16.44 -1.69 3.34
N LEU A 344 16.46 -0.47 3.88
CA LEU A 344 17.67 0.13 4.44
C LEU A 344 18.24 -0.71 5.58
N VAL A 345 17.39 -1.14 6.51
CA VAL A 345 17.82 -2.00 7.63
C VAL A 345 18.38 -3.34 7.12
N ARG A 346 17.68 -3.98 6.19
CA ARG A 346 18.10 -5.25 5.60
C ARG A 346 19.47 -5.16 4.91
N LEU A 347 19.73 -4.06 4.21
CA LEU A 347 20.97 -3.86 3.45
C LEU A 347 22.11 -3.29 4.29
N GLY A 348 21.89 -3.02 5.59
CA GLY A 348 22.91 -2.50 6.52
C GLY A 348 23.11 -0.99 6.50
N TYR A 349 22.20 -0.22 5.88
CA TYR A 349 22.18 1.25 5.91
C TYR A 349 21.49 1.75 7.19
N GLU A 350 22.03 1.36 8.36
CA GLU A 350 21.39 1.62 9.65
C GLU A 350 21.32 3.11 10.00
N SER A 351 22.35 3.88 9.64
CA SER A 351 22.39 5.33 9.83
C SER A 351 21.28 6.03 9.06
N GLU A 352 21.08 5.64 7.81
CA GLU A 352 20.08 6.21 6.90
C GLU A 352 18.68 5.75 7.31
N ALA A 353 18.53 4.52 7.77
CA ALA A 353 17.27 4.02 8.33
C ALA A 353 16.89 4.81 9.60
N ALA A 354 17.85 5.08 10.49
CA ALA A 354 17.62 5.90 11.68
C ALA A 354 17.28 7.36 11.29
N GLU A 355 17.99 7.92 10.33
CA GLU A 355 17.71 9.28 9.83
C GLU A 355 16.31 9.38 9.22
N LEU A 356 15.91 8.42 8.38
CA LEU A 356 14.57 8.33 7.81
C LEU A 356 13.50 8.33 8.91
N ALA A 357 13.66 7.46 9.91
CA ALA A 357 12.74 7.37 11.04
C ALA A 357 12.64 8.69 11.83
N GLN A 358 13.78 9.34 12.12
CA GLN A 358 13.80 10.61 12.84
C GLN A 358 13.13 11.75 12.06
N ARG A 359 13.40 11.89 10.76
CA ARG A 359 12.77 12.90 9.90
C ARG A 359 11.25 12.74 9.84
N LEU A 360 10.76 11.49 9.68
CA LEU A 360 9.34 11.20 9.67
C LEU A 360 8.70 11.39 11.04
N GLY A 361 9.39 11.00 12.13
CA GLY A 361 8.94 11.24 13.49
C GLY A 361 8.79 12.73 13.79
N ALA A 362 9.80 13.54 13.45
CA ALA A 362 9.74 14.99 13.61
C ALA A 362 8.59 15.61 12.79
N THR A 363 8.36 15.09 11.57
CA THR A 363 7.24 15.53 10.73
C THR A 363 5.88 15.22 11.38
N VAL A 364 5.72 14.01 11.93
CA VAL A 364 4.50 13.61 12.65
C VAL A 364 4.33 14.42 13.93
N ALA A 365 5.41 14.69 14.68
CA ALA A 365 5.34 15.53 15.88
C ALA A 365 4.83 16.95 15.56
N GLY A 366 5.30 17.54 14.46
CA GLY A 366 4.92 18.91 14.06
C GLY A 366 3.56 19.00 13.37
N ALA A 367 3.22 18.08 12.49
CA ALA A 367 2.03 18.14 11.62
C ALA A 367 0.86 17.22 12.06
N GLY A 368 1.09 16.35 13.04
CA GLY A 368 0.14 15.30 13.45
C GLY A 368 0.11 14.11 12.47
N LEU A 369 -0.73 13.10 12.79
CA LEU A 369 -0.92 11.94 11.93
C LEU A 369 -1.78 12.33 10.71
N ARG A 370 -1.12 12.53 9.59
CA ARG A 370 -1.75 12.89 8.32
C ARG A 370 -1.74 11.74 7.34
N GLU A 371 -2.60 11.84 6.36
CA GLU A 371 -2.67 10.86 5.26
C GLU A 371 -1.34 10.86 4.48
N TYR A 372 -0.79 12.03 4.23
CA TYR A 372 0.52 12.25 3.59
C TYR A 372 1.08 13.64 3.93
N TYR A 373 2.31 13.90 3.54
CA TYR A 373 3.05 15.11 3.91
C TYR A 373 3.70 15.77 2.69
N GLU A 374 3.84 17.08 2.73
CA GLU A 374 4.60 17.84 1.74
C GLU A 374 6.10 17.53 1.93
N PRO A 375 6.80 16.98 0.91
CA PRO A 375 8.14 16.41 1.09
C PRO A 375 9.26 17.42 1.35
N ARG A 376 9.02 18.72 1.14
CA ARG A 376 10.02 19.78 1.35
C ARG A 376 9.83 20.50 2.68
N THR A 377 8.59 20.65 3.13
CA THR A 377 8.23 21.47 4.30
C THR A 377 7.72 20.67 5.48
N GLY A 378 7.32 19.42 5.28
CA GLY A 378 6.68 18.61 6.30
C GLY A 378 5.22 19.00 6.59
N ALA A 379 4.65 19.93 5.83
CA ALA A 379 3.25 20.31 6.04
C ALA A 379 2.32 19.09 5.88
N GLY A 380 1.41 18.91 6.83
CA GLY A 380 0.45 17.82 6.79
C GLY A 380 -0.62 18.03 5.72
N MET A 381 -0.87 17.00 4.93
CA MET A 381 -1.79 17.00 3.79
C MET A 381 -2.80 15.86 3.91
N GLY A 382 -3.84 15.88 3.08
CA GLY A 382 -4.88 14.85 3.07
C GLY A 382 -5.73 14.84 4.33
N ALA A 383 -6.18 13.65 4.75
CA ALA A 383 -6.99 13.49 5.95
C ALA A 383 -6.14 13.66 7.23
N LEU A 384 -6.76 14.22 8.27
CA LEU A 384 -6.20 14.29 9.62
C LEU A 384 -6.55 13.00 10.38
N ASP A 385 -5.75 12.71 11.40
CA ASP A 385 -5.87 11.54 12.26
C ASP A 385 -5.94 10.23 11.43
N PHE A 386 -4.97 10.11 10.53
CA PHE A 386 -4.90 9.01 9.60
C PHE A 386 -4.15 7.83 10.21
N SER A 387 -4.84 6.71 10.40
CA SER A 387 -4.40 5.63 11.29
C SER A 387 -3.15 4.88 10.83
N TRP A 388 -2.94 4.66 9.51
CA TRP A 388 -1.71 3.95 9.09
C TRP A 388 -0.42 4.74 9.35
N SER A 389 -0.53 6.08 9.50
CA SER A 389 0.64 6.90 9.85
C SER A 389 1.21 6.55 11.23
N SER A 390 0.48 5.77 12.04
CA SER A 390 0.99 5.17 13.27
C SER A 390 2.13 4.15 13.04
N LEU A 391 2.36 3.69 11.80
CA LEU A 391 3.56 2.91 11.43
C LEU A 391 4.87 3.64 11.71
N VAL A 392 4.85 4.97 11.84
CA VAL A 392 6.04 5.74 12.24
C VAL A 392 6.65 5.20 13.54
N MET A 393 5.82 4.69 14.46
CA MET A 393 6.29 4.12 15.72
C MET A 393 7.03 2.79 15.54
N ASP A 394 6.74 2.05 14.48
CA ASP A 394 7.48 0.83 14.14
C ASP A 394 8.93 1.15 13.74
N MET A 395 9.14 2.27 13.05
CA MET A 395 10.47 2.76 12.68
C MET A 395 11.22 3.39 13.85
N LEU A 396 10.51 4.05 14.78
CA LEU A 396 11.10 4.75 15.93
C LEU A 396 11.37 3.84 17.12
N ASP A 397 10.74 2.65 17.17
CA ASP A 397 10.86 1.75 18.30
C ASP A 397 11.79 0.57 18.02
N PRO A 398 12.94 0.50 18.70
CA PRO A 398 13.90 -0.59 18.51
C PRO A 398 13.34 -1.95 18.93
N ASP A 399 12.40 -2.02 19.87
CA ASP A 399 11.86 -3.31 20.37
C ASP A 399 11.00 -4.01 19.31
N LEU A 400 10.28 -3.26 18.48
CA LEU A 400 9.46 -3.79 17.37
C LEU A 400 10.23 -3.93 16.05
N ARG A 401 11.38 -3.26 15.94
CA ARG A 401 12.24 -3.31 14.77
C ARG A 401 12.66 -4.74 14.42
N GLY A 402 13.07 -5.50 15.44
CA GLY A 402 13.48 -6.90 15.27
C GLY A 402 12.37 -7.79 14.70
N ALA A 403 11.14 -7.60 15.13
CA ALA A 403 10.00 -8.39 14.63
C ALA A 403 9.70 -8.09 13.14
N ALA A 404 9.67 -6.82 12.74
CA ALA A 404 9.45 -6.45 11.34
C ALA A 404 10.59 -6.95 10.43
N VAL A 405 11.84 -6.82 10.87
CA VAL A 405 13.03 -7.26 10.11
C VAL A 405 13.13 -8.78 10.06
N SER A 406 12.76 -9.51 11.12
CA SER A 406 12.84 -10.98 11.12
C SER A 406 11.97 -11.61 10.02
N HIS A 407 10.84 -10.99 9.68
CA HIS A 407 9.98 -11.43 8.57
C HIS A 407 10.54 -11.13 7.17
N LEU A 408 11.59 -10.28 7.09
CA LEU A 408 12.32 -10.02 5.85
C LEU A 408 13.53 -10.95 5.67
N VAL A 409 14.00 -11.56 6.75
CA VAL A 409 15.25 -12.36 6.78
C VAL A 409 14.96 -13.86 6.77
N SER A 410 13.74 -14.28 7.12
CA SER A 410 13.31 -15.68 7.11
C SER A 410 12.70 -16.09 5.77
#